data_5c0ddc5b9fcdb1de7a4c0c736ddb8c21
#
_entry.id   5c0ddc5b9fcdb1de7a4c0c736ddb8c21
#
_cell.length_a   1.000
_cell.length_b   1.000
_cell.length_c   1.000
_cell.angle_alpha   90.00
_cell.angle_beta   90.00
_cell.angle_gamma   90.00
#
_symmetry.space_group_name_H-M   'P 1'
#
loop_
_entity.id
_entity.type
_entity.pdbx_description
1 polymer ?
#
loop_
_entity_poly.entity_id
_entity_poly.type
_entity_poly.pdbx_seq_one_letter_code
_entity_poly.pdbx_strand_id
1 'polypeptide(L)'
;MIKKKGEYGYRKYFKIKNGIMIGFFIIVILVLFIASKHTKENMSRILLVSSILMVLPMANLLSPFLVVFKYRSCEYDLVKPYLEDKHFLFDIILTMKEQVMPLDIIYIDGEKIFSVLSNKADKRKTEDFIKERIKLGGISVNVKVCESINELKKFIKASQNEENNKLNEIRAILKSLSV
;
A
#
# COMPACT_ATOMS: atom_id res chain seq x y z
N MET A 1 15.10 -6.96 -7.01
CA MET A 1 15.18 -5.49 -6.84
C MET A 1 14.17 -5.08 -5.78
N ILE A 2 14.61 -4.39 -4.72
CA ILE A 2 13.73 -3.94 -3.62
C ILE A 2 12.93 -2.74 -4.10
N LYS A 3 11.60 -2.83 -4.01
CA LYS A 3 10.68 -1.73 -4.35
C LYS A 3 10.24 -1.00 -3.08
N LYS A 4 10.19 0.34 -3.14
CA LYS A 4 9.72 1.19 -2.05
C LYS A 4 8.24 1.58 -2.26
N LYS A 5 7.55 1.96 -1.17
CA LYS A 5 6.18 2.50 -1.25
C LYS A 5 6.12 3.70 -2.20
N GLY A 6 5.13 3.69 -3.10
CA GLY A 6 4.97 4.72 -4.12
C GLY A 6 5.75 4.48 -5.42
N GLU A 7 6.48 3.36 -5.55
CA GLU A 7 7.10 2.93 -6.79
C GLU A 7 6.21 1.91 -7.51
N TYR A 8 6.22 1.95 -8.83
CA TYR A 8 5.49 0.98 -9.65
C TYR A 8 5.98 -0.46 -9.40
N GLY A 9 5.02 -1.37 -9.23
CA GLY A 9 5.29 -2.78 -8.91
C GLY A 9 5.47 -3.05 -7.41
N TYR A 10 5.30 -2.03 -6.54
CA TYR A 10 5.37 -2.21 -5.09
C TYR A 10 4.35 -3.24 -4.59
N ARG A 11 3.10 -3.21 -5.08
CA ARG A 11 2.06 -4.20 -4.70
C ARG A 11 2.50 -5.63 -4.98
N LYS A 12 3.11 -5.89 -6.15
CA LYS A 12 3.64 -7.21 -6.51
C LYS A 12 4.79 -7.63 -5.59
N TYR A 13 5.75 -6.73 -5.37
CA TYR A 13 6.87 -6.97 -4.46
C TYR A 13 6.39 -7.27 -3.03
N PHE A 14 5.44 -6.47 -2.51
CA PHE A 14 4.87 -6.64 -1.19
C PHE A 14 4.18 -8.01 -1.01
N LYS A 15 3.41 -8.45 -2.02
CA LYS A 15 2.75 -9.76 -2.02
C LYS A 15 3.76 -10.90 -1.95
N ILE A 16 4.80 -10.85 -2.78
CA ILE A 16 5.82 -11.90 -2.81
C ILE A 16 6.57 -11.93 -1.48
N LYS A 17 7.07 -10.79 -1.01
CA LYS A 17 7.81 -10.68 0.24
C LYS A 17 7.01 -11.20 1.43
N ASN A 18 5.80 -10.65 1.65
CA ASN A 18 4.99 -11.04 2.79
C ASN A 18 4.42 -12.46 2.65
N GLY A 19 4.13 -12.92 1.44
CA GLY A 19 3.72 -14.30 1.18
C GLY A 19 4.80 -15.31 1.59
N ILE A 20 6.07 -15.05 1.26
CA ILE A 20 7.20 -15.89 1.68
C ILE A 20 7.34 -15.87 3.21
N MET A 21 7.24 -14.70 3.85
CA MET A 21 7.32 -14.57 5.31
C MET A 21 6.18 -15.32 6.01
N ILE A 22 4.95 -15.20 5.52
CA ILE A 22 3.79 -15.93 6.07
C ILE A 22 3.99 -17.44 5.90
N GLY A 23 4.45 -17.89 4.73
CA GLY A 23 4.79 -19.29 4.48
C GLY A 23 5.83 -19.82 5.46
N PHE A 24 6.88 -19.03 5.73
CA PHE A 24 7.90 -19.39 6.74
C PHE A 24 7.29 -19.55 8.13
N PHE A 25 6.45 -18.62 8.58
CA PHE A 25 5.77 -18.74 9.89
C PHE A 25 4.88 -19.99 9.96
N ILE A 26 4.15 -20.31 8.89
CA ILE A 26 3.32 -21.52 8.85
C ILE A 26 4.20 -22.77 9.05
N ILE A 27 5.34 -22.86 8.36
CA ILE A 27 6.26 -23.99 8.50
C ILE A 27 6.78 -24.09 9.94
N VAL A 28 7.22 -22.98 10.54
CA VAL A 28 7.71 -22.95 11.93
C VAL A 28 6.63 -23.42 12.91
N ILE A 29 5.39 -22.92 12.76
CA ILE A 29 4.26 -23.33 13.60
C ILE A 29 4.02 -24.84 13.49
N LEU A 30 4.00 -25.38 12.26
CA LEU A 30 3.81 -26.81 12.03
C LEU A 30 4.94 -27.66 12.64
N VAL A 31 6.19 -27.25 12.47
CA VAL A 31 7.35 -27.96 13.05
C VAL A 31 7.26 -27.97 14.58
N LEU A 32 7.00 -26.84 15.22
CA LEU A 32 6.83 -26.75 16.67
C LEU A 32 5.67 -27.62 17.18
N PHE A 33 4.54 -27.59 16.45
CA PHE A 33 3.36 -28.39 16.78
C PHE A 33 3.64 -29.92 16.67
N ILE A 34 4.30 -30.35 15.60
CA ILE A 34 4.65 -31.77 15.42
C ILE A 34 5.68 -32.18 16.47
N ALA A 35 6.72 -31.38 16.71
CA ALA A 35 7.73 -31.65 17.72
C ALA A 35 7.12 -31.76 19.13
N SER A 36 6.09 -30.99 19.45
CA SER A 36 5.39 -31.08 20.74
C SER A 36 4.79 -32.46 21.00
N LYS A 37 4.37 -33.18 19.95
CA LYS A 37 3.77 -34.52 20.07
C LYS A 37 4.79 -35.64 20.28
N HIS A 38 6.05 -35.40 19.94
CA HIS A 38 7.13 -36.40 20.01
C HIS A 38 8.09 -36.17 21.18
N THR A 39 7.82 -35.18 22.04
CA THR A 39 8.73 -34.78 23.13
C THR A 39 8.10 -35.10 24.51
N LYS A 40 8.93 -35.15 25.54
CA LYS A 40 8.50 -35.39 26.96
C LYS A 40 7.53 -34.28 27.40
N GLU A 41 6.63 -34.63 28.35
CA GLU A 41 5.47 -33.84 28.76
C GLU A 41 5.77 -32.35 29.03
N ASN A 42 6.78 -32.03 29.81
CA ASN A 42 7.12 -30.64 30.14
C ASN A 42 7.57 -29.84 28.92
N MET A 43 8.43 -30.41 28.09
CA MET A 43 8.90 -29.77 26.86
C MET A 43 7.80 -29.70 25.80
N SER A 44 6.94 -30.72 25.73
CA SER A 44 5.76 -30.73 24.84
C SER A 44 4.85 -29.51 25.05
N ARG A 45 4.56 -29.22 26.35
CA ARG A 45 3.74 -28.02 26.69
C ARG A 45 4.39 -26.72 26.27
N ILE A 46 5.71 -26.56 26.43
CA ILE A 46 6.46 -25.36 26.01
C ILE A 46 6.40 -25.21 24.49
N LEU A 47 6.64 -26.30 23.75
CA LEU A 47 6.59 -26.25 22.26
C LEU A 47 5.19 -25.93 21.75
N LEU A 48 4.15 -26.49 22.38
CA LEU A 48 2.76 -26.20 22.01
C LEU A 48 2.42 -24.70 22.22
N VAL A 49 2.74 -24.17 23.40
CA VAL A 49 2.53 -22.75 23.71
C VAL A 49 3.31 -21.86 22.73
N SER A 50 4.57 -22.22 22.43
CA SER A 50 5.39 -21.48 21.47
C SER A 50 4.78 -21.48 20.08
N SER A 51 4.20 -22.61 19.63
CA SER A 51 3.53 -22.68 18.33
C SER A 51 2.31 -21.72 18.24
N ILE A 52 1.54 -21.63 19.32
CA ILE A 52 0.39 -20.72 19.41
C ILE A 52 0.87 -19.25 19.40
N LEU A 53 1.92 -18.93 20.16
CA LEU A 53 2.45 -17.56 20.22
C LEU A 53 3.01 -17.09 18.87
N MET A 54 3.53 -18.00 18.03
CA MET A 54 3.99 -17.66 16.67
C MET A 54 2.88 -17.24 15.73
N VAL A 55 1.62 -17.50 16.05
CA VAL A 55 0.47 -17.02 15.26
C VAL A 55 0.33 -15.50 15.35
N LEU A 56 0.72 -14.87 16.46
CA LEU A 56 0.60 -13.42 16.64
C LEU A 56 1.43 -12.60 15.61
N PRO A 57 2.76 -12.83 15.49
CA PRO A 57 3.53 -12.12 14.46
C PRO A 57 3.07 -12.46 13.04
N MET A 58 2.63 -13.70 12.79
CA MET A 58 2.05 -14.08 11.50
C MET A 58 0.78 -13.28 11.20
N ALA A 59 -0.12 -13.10 12.16
CA ALA A 59 -1.37 -12.35 11.99
C ALA A 59 -1.10 -10.88 11.63
N ASN A 60 -0.07 -10.26 12.22
CA ASN A 60 0.35 -8.89 11.89
C ASN A 60 0.82 -8.73 10.44
N LEU A 61 1.40 -9.78 9.85
CA LEU A 61 1.78 -9.79 8.43
C LEU A 61 0.60 -10.15 7.51
N LEU A 62 -0.28 -11.02 7.98
CA LEU A 62 -1.41 -11.53 7.19
C LEU A 62 -2.44 -10.43 6.92
N SER A 63 -2.74 -9.58 7.90
CA SER A 63 -3.73 -8.52 7.75
C SER A 63 -3.43 -7.56 6.57
N PRO A 64 -2.28 -6.87 6.52
CA PRO A 64 -1.94 -6.02 5.38
C PRO A 64 -1.75 -6.81 4.08
N PHE A 65 -1.27 -8.05 4.16
CA PHE A 65 -1.14 -8.93 3.00
C PHE A 65 -2.49 -9.18 2.32
N LEU A 66 -3.53 -9.53 3.08
CA LEU A 66 -4.88 -9.78 2.55
C LEU A 66 -5.49 -8.52 1.90
N VAL A 67 -5.24 -7.35 2.49
CA VAL A 67 -5.68 -6.06 1.91
C VAL A 67 -5.05 -5.85 0.54
N VAL A 68 -3.72 -6.03 0.42
CA VAL A 68 -3.00 -5.79 -0.83
C VAL A 68 -3.24 -6.92 -1.85
N PHE A 69 -3.48 -8.15 -1.39
CA PHE A 69 -3.60 -9.35 -2.23
C PHE A 69 -4.66 -9.21 -3.33
N LYS A 70 -5.78 -8.57 -3.00
CA LYS A 70 -6.93 -8.38 -3.90
C LYS A 70 -6.62 -7.43 -5.08
N TYR A 71 -5.67 -6.48 -4.93
CA TYR A 71 -5.44 -5.42 -5.90
C TYR A 71 -4.19 -5.69 -6.73
N ARG A 72 -4.29 -5.48 -8.04
CA ARG A 72 -3.15 -5.57 -8.98
C ARG A 72 -2.65 -4.17 -9.31
N SER A 73 -1.39 -4.06 -9.72
CA SER A 73 -0.86 -2.83 -10.32
C SER A 73 -1.48 -2.64 -11.71
N CYS A 74 -1.60 -1.39 -12.17
CA CYS A 74 -2.04 -1.10 -13.52
C CYS A 74 -1.02 -1.59 -14.58
N GLU A 75 -1.40 -1.57 -15.84
CA GLU A 75 -0.55 -2.00 -16.95
C GLU A 75 0.71 -1.13 -17.07
N TYR A 76 1.85 -1.78 -17.30
CA TYR A 76 3.15 -1.12 -17.38
C TYR A 76 3.22 -0.06 -18.46
N ASP A 77 2.66 -0.34 -19.64
CA ASP A 77 2.71 0.56 -20.80
C ASP A 77 1.99 1.89 -20.55
N LEU A 78 0.98 1.89 -19.69
CA LEU A 78 0.23 3.09 -19.33
C LEU A 78 1.02 4.02 -18.40
N VAL A 79 1.93 3.49 -17.58
CA VAL A 79 2.69 4.23 -16.57
C VAL A 79 4.13 4.50 -17.00
N LYS A 80 4.66 3.75 -17.96
CA LYS A 80 6.03 3.83 -18.43
C LYS A 80 6.53 5.25 -18.68
N PRO A 81 5.76 6.16 -19.30
CA PRO A 81 6.22 7.55 -19.54
C PRO A 81 6.43 8.38 -18.27
N TYR A 82 5.87 7.95 -17.13
CA TYR A 82 5.83 8.72 -15.88
C TYR A 82 6.70 8.13 -14.77
N LEU A 83 7.41 7.00 -15.03
CA LEU A 83 8.13 6.28 -13.99
C LEU A 83 9.30 7.05 -13.38
N GLU A 84 9.92 7.95 -14.15
CA GLU A 84 11.09 8.74 -13.72
C GLU A 84 10.70 10.09 -13.12
N ASP A 85 9.44 10.48 -13.27
CA ASP A 85 8.96 11.77 -12.80
C ASP A 85 8.62 11.72 -11.30
N LYS A 86 9.23 12.61 -10.52
CA LYS A 86 9.05 12.73 -9.07
C LYS A 86 7.63 13.16 -8.66
N HIS A 87 6.85 13.74 -9.55
CA HIS A 87 5.48 14.15 -9.29
C HIS A 87 4.51 12.98 -9.21
N PHE A 88 4.93 11.79 -9.62
CA PHE A 88 4.11 10.60 -9.62
C PHE A 88 4.39 9.67 -8.44
N LEU A 89 3.32 9.08 -7.92
CA LEU A 89 3.35 7.94 -7.01
C LEU A 89 2.49 6.82 -7.60
N PHE A 90 2.93 5.59 -7.39
CA PHE A 90 2.27 4.41 -7.92
C PHE A 90 1.93 3.42 -6.81
N ASP A 91 0.96 2.56 -7.08
CA ASP A 91 0.66 1.38 -6.25
C ASP A 91 0.33 1.69 -4.78
N ILE A 92 -0.20 2.87 -4.49
CA ILE A 92 -0.60 3.27 -3.14
C ILE A 92 -1.94 2.60 -2.79
N ILE A 93 -2.06 2.06 -1.58
CA ILE A 93 -3.32 1.56 -1.03
C ILE A 93 -3.57 2.26 0.28
N LEU A 94 -4.54 3.16 0.30
CA LEU A 94 -4.99 3.83 1.51
C LEU A 94 -6.07 2.99 2.19
N THR A 95 -6.04 2.94 3.52
CA THR A 95 -7.03 2.20 4.31
C THR A 95 -7.73 3.12 5.29
N MET A 96 -9.05 3.04 5.31
CA MET A 96 -9.93 3.62 6.31
C MET A 96 -10.64 2.48 7.04
N LYS A 97 -11.25 2.73 8.20
CA LYS A 97 -11.94 1.68 8.99
C LYS A 97 -12.91 0.83 8.18
N GLU A 98 -13.60 1.43 7.23
CA GLU A 98 -14.67 0.78 6.46
C GLU A 98 -14.36 0.62 4.96
N GLN A 99 -13.26 1.18 4.47
CA GLN A 99 -12.99 1.21 3.03
C GLN A 99 -11.50 1.11 2.71
N VAL A 100 -11.20 0.35 1.68
CA VAL A 100 -9.86 0.27 1.07
C VAL A 100 -9.89 1.03 -0.25
N MET A 101 -8.96 1.96 -0.41
CA MET A 101 -8.83 2.86 -1.55
C MET A 101 -7.53 2.57 -2.30
N PRO A 102 -7.56 1.65 -3.28
CA PRO A 102 -6.39 1.33 -4.09
C PRO A 102 -6.21 2.40 -5.17
N LEU A 103 -5.14 3.15 -5.09
CA LEU A 103 -4.76 4.20 -6.03
C LEU A 103 -3.64 3.67 -6.93
N ASP A 104 -3.90 3.56 -8.22
CA ASP A 104 -2.92 3.07 -9.19
C ASP A 104 -1.85 4.09 -9.50
N ILE A 105 -2.30 5.33 -9.71
CA ILE A 105 -1.45 6.48 -10.04
C ILE A 105 -1.94 7.67 -9.24
N ILE A 106 -1.00 8.41 -8.67
CA ILE A 106 -1.24 9.72 -8.06
C ILE A 106 -0.28 10.69 -8.72
N TYR A 107 -0.79 11.78 -9.23
CA TYR A 107 -0.03 12.92 -9.77
C TYR A 107 -0.20 14.11 -8.83
N ILE A 108 0.92 14.69 -8.40
CA ILE A 108 0.97 15.81 -7.46
C ILE A 108 1.52 17.01 -8.19
N ASP A 109 0.74 18.08 -8.26
CA ASP A 109 1.08 19.34 -8.91
C ASP A 109 0.83 20.51 -7.94
N GLY A 110 1.85 20.92 -7.23
CA GLY A 110 1.77 21.94 -6.20
C GLY A 110 0.71 21.58 -5.13
N GLU A 111 -0.40 22.32 -5.10
CA GLU A 111 -1.52 22.08 -4.17
C GLU A 111 -2.65 21.24 -4.79
N LYS A 112 -2.46 20.72 -6.01
CA LYS A 112 -3.42 19.87 -6.69
C LYS A 112 -2.95 18.43 -6.72
N ILE A 113 -3.83 17.51 -6.39
CA ILE A 113 -3.57 16.07 -6.42
C ILE A 113 -4.61 15.41 -7.30
N PHE A 114 -4.14 14.68 -8.28
CA PHE A 114 -4.98 13.89 -9.17
C PHE A 114 -4.65 12.41 -8.96
N SER A 115 -5.65 11.57 -8.80
CA SER A 115 -5.45 10.15 -8.60
C SER A 115 -6.40 9.30 -9.42
N VAL A 116 -5.98 8.06 -9.72
CA VAL A 116 -6.81 7.07 -10.40
C VAL A 116 -7.01 5.88 -9.48
N LEU A 117 -8.25 5.48 -9.26
CA LEU A 117 -8.61 4.31 -8.47
C LEU A 117 -8.56 3.03 -9.30
N SER A 118 -8.00 1.96 -8.74
CA SER A 118 -8.04 0.60 -9.35
C SER A 118 -9.43 -0.06 -9.28
N ASN A 119 -10.36 0.49 -8.52
CA ASN A 119 -11.63 -0.13 -8.16
C ASN A 119 -12.75 0.91 -8.12
N LYS A 120 -14.01 0.42 -8.13
CA LYS A 120 -15.22 1.24 -7.92
C LYS A 120 -15.39 1.72 -6.46
N ALA A 121 -14.28 2.06 -5.77
CA ALA A 121 -14.37 2.72 -4.47
C ALA A 121 -15.03 4.10 -4.62
N ASP A 122 -15.64 4.58 -3.55
CA ASP A 122 -16.32 5.86 -3.54
C ASP A 122 -15.30 7.00 -3.73
N LYS A 123 -15.40 7.68 -4.88
CA LYS A 123 -14.49 8.76 -5.27
C LYS A 123 -14.53 9.90 -4.28
N ARG A 124 -15.72 10.36 -3.88
CA ARG A 124 -15.90 11.49 -2.97
C ARG A 124 -15.28 11.20 -1.62
N LYS A 125 -15.54 10.02 -1.07
CA LYS A 125 -14.92 9.60 0.20
C LYS A 125 -13.40 9.52 0.10
N THR A 126 -12.88 9.09 -1.06
CA THR A 126 -11.42 9.04 -1.29
C THR A 126 -10.83 10.44 -1.37
N GLU A 127 -11.47 11.37 -2.08
CA GLU A 127 -11.06 12.78 -2.17
C GLU A 127 -11.03 13.44 -0.80
N ASP A 128 -12.13 13.30 -0.05
CA ASP A 128 -12.28 13.88 1.29
C ASP A 128 -11.24 13.31 2.27
N PHE A 129 -11.01 11.99 2.23
CA PHE A 129 -10.02 11.34 3.08
C PHE A 129 -8.59 11.85 2.79
N ILE A 130 -8.19 11.90 1.54
CA ILE A 130 -6.85 12.39 1.15
C ILE A 130 -6.71 13.86 1.58
N LYS A 131 -7.72 14.69 1.28
CA LYS A 131 -7.74 16.11 1.63
C LYS A 131 -7.63 16.33 3.15
N GLU A 132 -8.41 15.60 3.93
CA GLU A 132 -8.39 15.67 5.39
C GLU A 132 -7.02 15.27 5.95
N ARG A 133 -6.46 14.16 5.48
CA ARG A 133 -5.18 13.65 5.97
C ARG A 133 -4.01 14.58 5.65
N ILE A 134 -3.99 15.18 4.48
CA ILE A 134 -2.94 16.14 4.11
C ILE A 134 -3.14 17.46 4.87
N LYS A 135 -4.38 17.88 5.10
CA LYS A 135 -4.70 19.06 5.92
C LYS A 135 -4.22 18.90 7.37
N LEU A 136 -4.30 17.69 7.94
CA LEU A 136 -3.73 17.40 9.26
C LEU A 136 -2.22 17.57 9.31
N GLY A 137 -1.54 17.41 8.17
CA GLY A 137 -0.12 17.73 7.99
C GLY A 137 0.17 19.23 7.77
N GLY A 138 -0.83 20.12 7.87
CA GLY A 138 -0.68 21.56 7.70
C GLY A 138 -0.73 22.06 6.26
N ILE A 139 -1.00 21.18 5.27
CA ILE A 139 -1.02 21.51 3.84
C ILE A 139 -2.47 21.53 3.35
N SER A 140 -2.87 22.61 2.69
CA SER A 140 -4.17 22.67 2.00
C SER A 140 -4.00 22.22 0.55
N VAL A 141 -4.78 21.20 0.15
CA VAL A 141 -4.71 20.64 -1.20
C VAL A 141 -6.08 20.49 -1.82
N ASN A 142 -6.14 20.58 -3.13
CA ASN A 142 -7.32 20.22 -3.91
C ASN A 142 -7.12 18.82 -4.51
N VAL A 143 -7.98 17.88 -4.14
CA VAL A 143 -7.88 16.49 -4.57
C VAL A 143 -8.99 16.17 -5.56
N LYS A 144 -8.63 15.53 -6.67
CA LYS A 144 -9.57 15.03 -7.67
C LYS A 144 -9.26 13.58 -8.02
N VAL A 145 -10.26 12.72 -7.89
CA VAL A 145 -10.18 11.31 -8.29
C VAL A 145 -10.74 11.15 -9.70
N CYS A 146 -9.85 10.77 -10.63
CA CYS A 146 -10.16 10.51 -12.03
C CYS A 146 -10.72 9.10 -12.21
N GLU A 147 -11.56 8.93 -13.24
CA GLU A 147 -12.12 7.60 -13.59
C GLU A 147 -11.13 6.75 -14.39
N SER A 148 -10.25 7.40 -15.10
CA SER A 148 -9.29 6.70 -15.97
C SER A 148 -7.97 7.48 -16.08
N ILE A 149 -6.95 6.75 -16.52
CA ILE A 149 -5.64 7.33 -16.84
C ILE A 149 -5.75 8.36 -17.97
N ASN A 150 -6.70 8.19 -18.90
CA ASN A 150 -6.91 9.14 -19.99
C ASN A 150 -7.46 10.48 -19.49
N GLU A 151 -8.29 10.47 -18.48
CA GLU A 151 -8.74 11.69 -17.80
C GLU A 151 -7.57 12.38 -17.08
N LEU A 152 -6.75 11.60 -16.34
CA LEU A 152 -5.57 12.11 -15.68
C LEU A 152 -4.59 12.79 -16.65
N LYS A 153 -4.38 12.23 -17.84
CA LYS A 153 -3.51 12.81 -18.89
C LYS A 153 -3.92 14.23 -19.31
N LYS A 154 -5.20 14.57 -19.25
CA LYS A 154 -5.67 15.93 -19.57
C LYS A 154 -5.18 16.95 -18.55
N PHE A 155 -5.13 16.55 -17.26
CA PHE A 155 -4.64 17.42 -16.19
C PHE A 155 -3.12 17.56 -16.21
N ILE A 156 -2.38 16.51 -16.53
CA ILE A 156 -0.91 16.55 -16.65
C ILE A 156 -0.48 17.53 -17.74
N LYS A 157 -1.15 17.54 -18.90
CA LYS A 157 -0.84 18.47 -20.02
C LYS A 157 -1.09 19.93 -19.69
N ALA A 158 -1.98 20.23 -18.77
CA ALA A 158 -2.36 21.58 -18.37
C ALA A 158 -1.48 22.14 -17.23
N SER A 159 -0.62 21.31 -16.64
CA SER A 159 0.21 21.67 -15.49
C SER A 159 1.60 22.14 -15.93
N GLN A 160 2.07 23.22 -15.32
CA GLN A 160 3.47 23.64 -15.38
C GLN A 160 4.14 23.11 -14.13
N ASN A 161 5.15 22.26 -14.29
CA ASN A 161 5.91 21.64 -13.20
C ASN A 161 6.68 22.70 -12.41
N GLU A 162 6.13 23.19 -11.32
CA GLU A 162 6.86 23.94 -10.33
C GLU A 162 7.46 22.98 -9.30
N GLU A 163 8.77 22.99 -9.16
CA GLU A 163 9.48 22.27 -8.12
C GLU A 163 9.13 22.89 -6.76
N ASN A 164 8.26 22.27 -5.99
CA ASN A 164 7.73 22.81 -4.75
C ASN A 164 8.20 21.97 -3.56
N ASN A 165 8.75 22.61 -2.51
CA ASN A 165 9.12 21.93 -1.25
C ASN A 165 7.97 21.10 -0.66
N LYS A 166 6.72 21.53 -0.89
CA LYS A 166 5.49 20.83 -0.48
C LYS A 166 5.33 19.45 -1.14
N LEU A 167 5.91 19.22 -2.34
CA LEU A 167 5.81 17.93 -3.04
C LEU A 167 6.36 16.78 -2.18
N ASN A 168 7.52 16.94 -1.58
CA ASN A 168 8.15 15.92 -0.77
C ASN A 168 7.36 15.62 0.52
N GLU A 169 6.78 16.64 1.13
CA GLU A 169 5.92 16.51 2.32
C GLU A 169 4.64 15.75 2.00
N ILE A 170 3.94 16.13 0.92
CA ILE A 170 2.73 15.42 0.46
C ILE A 170 3.05 13.96 0.14
N ARG A 171 4.15 13.70 -0.56
CA ARG A 171 4.61 12.33 -0.86
C ARG A 171 4.87 11.51 0.42
N ALA A 172 5.51 12.13 1.42
CA ALA A 172 5.79 11.47 2.70
C ALA A 172 4.49 11.12 3.43
N ILE A 173 3.53 12.05 3.49
CA ILE A 173 2.22 11.82 4.09
C ILE A 173 1.47 10.68 3.38
N LEU A 174 1.36 10.70 2.05
CA LEU A 174 0.67 9.66 1.29
C LEU A 174 1.33 8.28 1.45
N LYS A 175 2.66 8.20 1.50
CA LYS A 175 3.39 6.97 1.76
C LYS A 175 3.19 6.44 3.19
N SER A 176 3.08 7.31 4.18
CA SER A 176 2.85 6.92 5.57
C SER A 176 1.44 6.36 5.79
N LEU A 177 0.44 6.86 5.05
CA LEU A 177 -0.94 6.41 5.10
C LEU A 177 -1.18 5.08 4.34
N SER A 178 -0.21 4.67 3.51
CA SER A 178 -0.36 3.45 2.72
C SER A 178 0.06 2.20 3.50
N VAL A 179 -0.61 1.10 3.17
CA VAL A 179 -0.25 -0.25 3.62
C VAL A 179 1.11 -0.65 3.08
#